data_1e2cc3a4854e1efcd05d58fcbe3d2f71
#
_entry.id   1e2cc3a4854e1efcd05d58fcbe3d2f71
#
_cell.length_a   1.000
_cell.length_b   1.000
_cell.length_c   1.000
_cell.angle_alpha   90.00
_cell.angle_beta   90.00
_cell.angle_gamma   90.00
#
_symmetry.space_group_name_H-M   'P 1'
#
loop_
_entity.id
_entity.type
_entity.pdbx_description
1 polymer ?
#
loop_
_entity_poly.entity_id
_entity_poly.type
_entity_poly.pdbx_seq_one_letter_code
_entity_poly.pdbx_strand_id
1 'polypeptide(L)'
;MHELIVCRRPGQFLTNVDPAQISELRRQHDTILWLDLLAPSVAELRLLQEEFGFHPLAIEDAARPAQRPKVDSYDHYYFVVFYCLRMDVDRLSITPIYLFIGHNYLVTVHHAPVPQIAETLRRWRAPDSPLGQPCWTRLWTSTFR
;
A
#
# COMPACT_ATOMS: atom_id res chain seq x y z
N MET A 1 12.89 3.34 -3.38
CA MET A 1 12.12 4.60 -3.54
C MET A 1 10.75 4.38 -2.93
N HIS A 2 10.34 5.24 -2.03
CA HIS A 2 9.05 5.11 -1.35
C HIS A 2 8.21 6.38 -1.49
N GLU A 3 6.90 6.19 -1.50
CA GLU A 3 5.91 7.25 -1.36
C GLU A 3 4.96 6.93 -0.21
N LEU A 4 4.76 7.87 0.70
CA LEU A 4 3.86 7.73 1.83
C LEU A 4 2.76 8.78 1.74
N ILE A 5 1.52 8.30 1.73
CA ILE A 5 0.33 9.14 1.85
C ILE A 5 -0.31 8.85 3.18
N VAL A 6 -0.53 9.90 3.96
CA VAL A 6 -1.24 9.85 5.24
C VAL A 6 -2.42 10.81 5.18
N CYS A 7 -3.60 10.29 5.42
CA CYS A 7 -4.81 11.08 5.47
C CYS A 7 -5.47 10.96 6.83
N ARG A 8 -5.66 12.07 7.52
CA ARG A 8 -6.54 12.18 8.70
C ARG A 8 -7.95 12.57 8.27
N ARG A 9 -8.92 12.04 8.94
CA ARG A 9 -10.32 12.43 8.70
C ARG A 9 -10.66 13.77 9.39
N PRO A 10 -11.45 14.62 8.71
CA PRO A 10 -11.92 14.55 7.34
C PRO A 10 -10.94 15.21 6.36
N GLY A 11 -10.33 14.38 5.49
CA GLY A 11 -9.63 14.86 4.30
C GLY A 11 -8.34 15.67 4.49
N GLN A 12 -7.70 15.59 5.65
CA GLN A 12 -6.43 16.25 5.89
C GLN A 12 -5.27 15.36 5.50
N PHE A 13 -4.54 15.74 4.46
CA PHE A 13 -3.31 15.07 4.07
C PHE A 13 -2.13 15.62 4.88
N LEU A 14 -1.37 14.71 5.50
CA LEU A 14 -0.13 15.06 6.18
C LEU A 14 1.01 15.06 5.16
N THR A 15 1.82 16.10 5.19
CA THR A 15 3.02 16.23 4.35
C THR A 15 4.28 16.01 5.18
N ASN A 16 5.34 15.53 4.53
CA ASN A 16 6.65 15.30 5.16
C ASN A 16 6.60 14.39 6.39
N VAL A 17 5.79 13.33 6.32
CA VAL A 17 5.70 12.35 7.41
C VAL A 17 6.94 11.46 7.35
N ASP A 18 7.63 11.36 8.48
CA ASP A 18 8.74 10.42 8.64
C ASP A 18 8.19 8.99 8.68
N PRO A 19 8.68 8.08 7.81
CA PRO A 19 8.28 6.67 7.85
C PRO A 19 8.46 6.00 9.23
N ALA A 20 9.39 6.46 10.07
CA ALA A 20 9.56 5.98 11.44
C ALA A 20 8.37 6.32 12.37
N GLN A 21 7.43 7.15 11.95
CA GLN A 21 6.21 7.50 12.70
C GLN A 21 4.99 6.64 12.31
N ILE A 22 5.15 5.72 11.38
CA ILE A 22 4.03 4.91 10.85
C ILE A 22 3.35 4.11 11.96
N SER A 23 4.10 3.49 12.87
CA SER A 23 3.52 2.71 13.96
C SER A 23 2.66 3.55 14.91
N GLU A 24 3.02 4.80 15.13
CA GLU A 24 2.22 5.76 15.90
C GLU A 24 0.95 6.16 15.15
N LEU A 25 1.09 6.50 13.87
CA LEU A 25 -0.03 6.91 13.01
C LEU A 25 -1.06 5.79 12.83
N ARG A 26 -0.63 4.54 12.74
CA ARG A 26 -1.51 3.37 12.63
C ARG A 26 -2.46 3.20 13.82
N ARG A 27 -2.06 3.64 15.01
CA ARG A 27 -2.87 3.56 16.23
C ARG A 27 -4.00 4.58 16.25
N GLN A 28 -3.93 5.59 15.40
CA GLN A 28 -4.94 6.64 15.34
C GLN A 28 -6.14 6.18 14.50
N HIS A 29 -7.32 6.13 15.11
CA HIS A 29 -8.54 5.61 14.48
C HIS A 29 -9.04 6.41 13.28
N ASP A 30 -8.66 7.67 13.18
CA ASP A 30 -9.05 8.60 12.12
C ASP A 30 -8.02 8.72 11.00
N THR A 31 -6.98 7.90 11.04
CA THR A 31 -5.85 7.97 10.11
C THR A 31 -5.85 6.78 9.16
N ILE A 32 -5.62 7.04 7.88
CA ILE A 32 -5.41 6.07 6.82
C ILE A 32 -4.06 6.32 6.19
N LEU A 33 -3.32 5.26 5.97
CA LEU A 33 -2.02 5.36 5.30
C LEU A 33 -1.98 4.49 4.05
N TRP A 34 -1.23 4.97 3.06
CA TRP A 34 -0.75 4.16 1.95
C TRP A 34 0.75 4.38 1.78
N LEU A 35 1.50 3.31 1.94
CA LEU A 35 2.94 3.28 1.66
C LEU A 35 3.18 2.49 0.37
N ASP A 36 3.73 3.15 -0.64
CA ASP A 36 4.15 2.51 -1.89
C ASP A 36 5.66 2.38 -1.95
N LEU A 37 6.15 1.18 -2.25
CA LEU A 37 7.57 0.84 -2.34
C LEU A 37 7.89 0.33 -3.74
N LEU A 38 8.61 1.12 -4.51
CA LEU A 38 9.19 0.72 -5.79
C LEU A 38 10.64 0.27 -5.61
N ALA A 39 10.92 -0.98 -5.98
CA ALA A 39 12.25 -1.59 -5.85
C ALA A 39 12.87 -1.31 -4.47
N PRO A 40 12.24 -1.78 -3.37
CA PRO A 40 12.63 -1.40 -2.02
C PRO A 40 14.05 -1.83 -1.69
N SER A 41 14.74 -0.96 -0.97
CA SER A 41 16.03 -1.26 -0.35
C SER A 41 15.87 -2.19 0.85
N VAL A 42 16.95 -2.77 1.34
CA VAL A 42 16.96 -3.57 2.57
C VAL A 42 16.45 -2.77 3.76
N ALA A 43 16.79 -1.48 3.84
CA ALA A 43 16.30 -0.59 4.90
C ALA A 43 14.78 -0.38 4.84
N GLU A 44 14.22 -0.20 3.63
CA GLU A 44 12.79 -0.06 3.43
C GLU A 44 12.03 -1.37 3.74
N LEU A 45 12.58 -2.53 3.41
CA LEU A 45 12.01 -3.82 3.79
C LEU A 45 12.05 -4.04 5.31
N ARG A 46 13.12 -3.59 5.98
CA ARG A 46 13.22 -3.63 7.45
C ARG A 46 12.16 -2.75 8.10
N LEU A 47 11.89 -1.59 7.52
CA LEU A 47 10.83 -0.69 7.97
C LEU A 47 9.46 -1.40 8.02
N LEU A 48 9.16 -2.27 7.05
CA LEU A 48 7.92 -3.05 7.04
C LEU A 48 7.78 -3.95 8.27
N GLN A 49 8.88 -4.53 8.73
CA GLN A 49 8.88 -5.34 9.93
C GLN A 49 8.78 -4.50 11.20
N GLU A 50 9.52 -3.40 11.27
CA GLU A 50 9.60 -2.54 12.47
C GLU A 50 8.30 -1.74 12.68
N GLU A 51 7.76 -1.14 11.62
CA GLU A 51 6.61 -0.23 11.71
C GLU A 51 5.25 -0.94 11.60
N PHE A 52 5.15 -2.01 10.82
CA PHE A 52 3.91 -2.73 10.59
C PHE A 52 3.84 -4.08 11.31
N GLY A 53 4.97 -4.64 11.71
CA GLY A 53 5.04 -5.95 12.33
C GLY A 53 4.72 -7.10 11.36
N PHE A 54 4.99 -6.93 10.07
CA PHE A 54 4.73 -7.96 9.08
C PHE A 54 5.61 -9.19 9.30
N HIS A 55 5.04 -10.35 9.01
CA HIS A 55 5.76 -11.61 9.14
C HIS A 55 6.97 -11.66 8.20
N PRO A 56 8.15 -12.13 8.68
CA PRO A 56 9.37 -12.17 7.86
C PRO A 56 9.21 -12.92 6.54
N LEU A 57 8.42 -13.99 6.49
CA LEU A 57 8.15 -14.74 5.25
C LEU A 57 7.36 -13.90 4.22
N ALA A 58 6.40 -13.09 4.66
CA ALA A 58 5.66 -12.21 3.75
C ALA A 58 6.57 -11.11 3.18
N ILE A 59 7.47 -10.56 4.00
CA ILE A 59 8.48 -9.59 3.56
C ILE A 59 9.47 -10.23 2.59
N GLU A 60 9.92 -11.45 2.87
CA GLU A 60 10.80 -12.21 1.97
C GLU A 60 10.14 -12.48 0.62
N ASP A 61 8.87 -12.87 0.63
CA ASP A 61 8.09 -13.06 -0.60
C ASP A 61 7.96 -11.76 -1.41
N ALA A 62 7.69 -10.64 -0.74
CA ALA A 62 7.61 -9.34 -1.38
C ALA A 62 8.97 -8.83 -1.92
N ALA A 63 10.08 -9.29 -1.34
CA ALA A 63 11.43 -8.95 -1.81
C ALA A 63 11.85 -9.74 -3.06
N ARG A 64 11.15 -10.84 -3.37
CA ARG A 64 11.47 -11.72 -4.51
C ARG A 64 10.47 -11.51 -5.66
N PRO A 65 10.93 -11.19 -6.88
CA PRO A 65 10.03 -10.83 -7.99
C PRO A 65 9.27 -12.00 -8.64
N ALA A 66 9.33 -13.21 -8.11
CA ALA A 66 8.84 -14.43 -8.79
C ALA A 66 7.81 -15.23 -7.97
N GLN A 67 6.95 -14.56 -7.22
CA GLN A 67 5.89 -15.25 -6.48
C GLN A 67 4.66 -15.53 -7.34
N ARG A 68 3.95 -16.63 -7.05
CA ARG A 68 2.66 -16.93 -7.67
C ARG A 68 1.55 -16.05 -7.08
N PRO A 69 0.50 -15.73 -7.84
CA PRO A 69 -0.68 -15.09 -7.29
C PRO A 69 -1.24 -15.90 -6.12
N LYS A 70 -1.45 -15.25 -4.98
CA LYS A 70 -1.96 -15.87 -3.77
C LYS A 70 -2.56 -14.85 -2.81
N VAL A 71 -3.34 -15.35 -1.87
CA VAL A 71 -3.82 -14.58 -0.71
C VAL A 71 -3.49 -15.37 0.55
N ASP A 72 -2.69 -14.78 1.42
CA ASP A 72 -2.38 -15.31 2.75
C ASP A 72 -3.05 -14.44 3.82
N SER A 73 -3.72 -15.05 4.77
CA SER A 73 -4.34 -14.38 5.90
C SER A 73 -3.41 -14.44 7.12
N TYR A 74 -3.09 -13.27 7.66
CA TYR A 74 -2.39 -13.10 8.93
C TYR A 74 -3.34 -12.50 9.99
N ASP A 75 -2.93 -12.46 11.25
CA ASP A 75 -3.81 -12.04 12.35
C ASP A 75 -4.40 -10.62 12.18
N HIS A 76 -3.62 -9.70 11.59
CA HIS A 76 -4.00 -8.28 11.50
C HIS A 76 -3.99 -7.73 10.07
N TYR A 77 -3.67 -8.55 9.07
CA TYR A 77 -3.61 -8.12 7.68
C TYR A 77 -3.73 -9.30 6.71
N TYR A 78 -4.01 -8.97 5.46
CA TYR A 78 -3.93 -9.88 4.33
C TYR A 78 -2.70 -9.56 3.50
N PHE A 79 -1.96 -10.60 3.10
CA PHE A 79 -0.89 -10.51 2.13
C PHE A 79 -1.38 -11.06 0.80
N VAL A 80 -1.38 -10.21 -0.23
CA VAL A 80 -1.92 -10.55 -1.55
C VAL A 80 -0.84 -10.36 -2.60
N VAL A 81 -0.66 -11.36 -3.44
CA VAL A 81 0.18 -11.28 -4.64
C VAL A 81 -0.70 -11.36 -5.85
N PHE A 82 -0.63 -10.36 -6.73
CA PHE A 82 -1.31 -10.37 -8.01
C PHE A 82 -0.43 -9.79 -9.12
N TYR A 83 -0.81 -10.00 -10.37
CA TYR A 83 -0.04 -9.57 -11.51
C TYR A 83 -0.73 -8.41 -12.22
N CYS A 84 0.04 -7.33 -12.44
CA CYS A 84 -0.34 -6.28 -13.35
C CYS A 84 0.14 -6.66 -14.76
N LEU A 85 -0.79 -6.74 -15.70
CA LEU A 85 -0.50 -7.03 -17.10
C LEU A 85 -0.50 -5.72 -17.89
N ARG A 86 0.52 -5.54 -18.69
CA ARG A 86 0.63 -4.42 -19.62
C ARG A 86 0.94 -4.92 -21.02
N MET A 87 0.17 -4.45 -21.97
CA MET A 87 0.39 -4.74 -23.39
C MET A 87 0.96 -3.51 -24.08
N ASP A 88 2.17 -3.60 -24.59
CA ASP A 88 2.80 -2.60 -25.44
C ASP A 88 2.98 -3.17 -26.84
N VAL A 89 2.34 -2.60 -27.83
CA VAL A 89 2.33 -2.97 -29.27
C VAL A 89 2.31 -4.48 -29.51
N ASP A 90 3.42 -5.19 -29.28
CA ASP A 90 3.55 -6.65 -29.49
C ASP A 90 4.18 -7.37 -28.29
N ARG A 91 4.30 -6.69 -27.13
CA ARG A 91 4.95 -7.26 -25.96
C ARG A 91 4.03 -7.20 -24.73
N LEU A 92 3.80 -8.37 -24.15
CA LEU A 92 3.15 -8.50 -22.84
C LEU A 92 4.21 -8.40 -21.74
N SER A 93 4.06 -7.43 -20.86
CA SER A 93 4.84 -7.35 -19.62
C SER A 93 3.97 -7.70 -18.42
N ILE A 94 4.55 -8.44 -17.49
CA ILE A 94 3.90 -8.91 -16.26
C ILE A 94 4.70 -8.38 -15.09
N THR A 95 4.05 -7.59 -14.23
CA THR A 95 4.67 -7.06 -13.03
C THR A 95 3.92 -7.58 -11.80
N PRO A 96 4.58 -8.39 -10.95
CA PRO A 96 4.00 -8.78 -9.67
C PRO A 96 3.83 -7.56 -8.77
N ILE A 97 2.68 -7.48 -8.10
CA ILE A 97 2.39 -6.50 -7.07
C ILE A 97 2.06 -7.24 -5.79
N TYR A 98 2.71 -6.82 -4.72
CA TYR A 98 2.54 -7.36 -3.38
C TYR A 98 1.79 -6.35 -2.54
N LEU A 99 0.65 -6.76 -1.97
CA LEU A 99 -0.18 -5.93 -1.13
C LEU A 99 -0.18 -6.45 0.30
N PHE A 100 -0.04 -5.54 1.24
CA PHE A 100 -0.34 -5.77 2.65
C PHE A 100 -1.53 -4.89 3.00
N ILE A 101 -2.65 -5.50 3.31
CA ILE A 101 -3.93 -4.81 3.53
C ILE A 101 -4.30 -4.96 5.00
N GLY A 102 -4.19 -3.88 5.75
CA GLY A 102 -4.60 -3.82 7.15
C GLY A 102 -5.90 -3.05 7.36
N HIS A 103 -6.25 -2.82 8.61
CA HIS A 103 -7.49 -2.14 8.98
C HIS A 103 -7.54 -0.69 8.48
N ASN A 104 -6.44 0.04 8.58
CA ASN A 104 -6.34 1.45 8.21
C ASN A 104 -5.09 1.78 7.40
N TYR A 105 -4.53 0.78 6.75
CA TYR A 105 -3.36 0.96 5.91
C TYR A 105 -3.35 0.03 4.70
N LEU A 106 -2.67 0.47 3.68
CA LEU A 106 -2.29 -0.31 2.51
C LEU A 106 -0.79 -0.14 2.30
N VAL A 107 -0.08 -1.24 2.10
CA VAL A 107 1.29 -1.22 1.62
C VAL A 107 1.34 -1.93 0.28
N THR A 108 1.95 -1.28 -0.70
CA THR A 108 2.19 -1.85 -2.02
C THR A 108 3.69 -1.96 -2.26
N VAL A 109 4.12 -3.11 -2.75
CA VAL A 109 5.52 -3.36 -3.14
C VAL A 109 5.54 -3.85 -4.57
N HIS A 110 6.39 -3.26 -5.40
CA HIS A 110 6.61 -3.68 -6.78
C HIS A 110 8.04 -3.38 -7.21
N HIS A 111 8.58 -4.20 -8.12
CA HIS A 111 9.98 -4.12 -8.53
C HIS A 111 10.19 -3.41 -9.88
N ALA A 112 9.10 -3.12 -10.58
CA ALA A 112 9.08 -2.32 -11.80
C ALA A 112 8.02 -1.23 -11.71
N PRO A 113 8.16 -0.10 -12.42
CA PRO A 113 7.14 0.95 -12.43
C PRO A 113 5.78 0.44 -12.88
N VAL A 114 4.73 0.79 -12.14
CA VAL A 114 3.32 0.47 -12.47
C VAL A 114 2.57 1.79 -12.61
N PRO A 115 2.29 2.25 -13.84
CA PRO A 115 1.64 3.54 -14.09
C PRO A 115 0.29 3.69 -13.40
N GLN A 116 -0.46 2.60 -13.23
CA GLN A 116 -1.76 2.60 -12.55
C GLN A 116 -1.62 2.94 -11.05
N ILE A 117 -0.55 2.48 -10.40
CA ILE A 117 -0.27 2.85 -9.00
C ILE A 117 0.07 4.34 -8.93
N ALA A 118 0.99 4.81 -9.76
CA ALA A 118 1.37 6.22 -9.80
C ALA A 118 0.17 7.15 -10.05
N GLU A 119 -0.71 6.80 -10.97
CA GLU A 119 -1.92 7.56 -11.26
C GLU A 119 -2.90 7.55 -10.07
N THR A 120 -3.05 6.40 -9.41
CA THR A 120 -3.94 6.29 -8.23
C THR A 120 -3.40 7.11 -7.07
N LEU A 121 -2.09 7.08 -6.80
CA LEU A 121 -1.43 7.93 -5.79
C LEU A 121 -1.66 9.41 -6.07
N ARG A 122 -1.51 9.82 -7.34
CA ARG A 122 -1.77 11.20 -7.78
C ARG A 122 -3.23 11.61 -7.51
N ARG A 123 -4.20 10.75 -7.84
CA ARG A 123 -5.62 11.00 -7.62
C ARG A 123 -5.98 11.09 -6.13
N TRP A 124 -5.34 10.29 -5.30
CA TRP A 124 -5.56 10.32 -3.86
C TRP A 124 -5.07 11.62 -3.21
N ARG A 125 -4.03 12.23 -3.76
CA ARG A 125 -3.49 13.53 -3.30
C ARG A 125 -4.24 14.74 -3.84
N ALA A 126 -5.10 14.55 -4.84
CA ALA A 126 -5.83 15.65 -5.45
C ALA A 126 -6.84 16.27 -4.48
N PRO A 127 -7.18 17.58 -4.61
CA PRO A 127 -8.15 18.25 -3.74
C PRO A 127 -9.56 17.64 -3.76
N ASP A 128 -9.92 17.00 -4.87
CA ASP A 128 -11.17 16.26 -5.08
C ASP A 128 -11.05 14.76 -4.78
N SER A 129 -10.03 14.39 -4.02
CA SER A 129 -9.76 13.00 -3.67
C SER A 129 -10.96 12.35 -3.00
N PRO A 130 -11.27 11.08 -3.36
CA PRO A 130 -12.28 10.28 -2.65
C PRO A 130 -12.01 10.16 -1.15
N LEU A 131 -10.75 10.28 -0.71
CA LEU A 131 -10.38 10.26 0.70
C LEU A 131 -10.83 11.52 1.45
N GLY A 132 -10.99 12.65 0.74
CA GLY A 132 -11.48 13.92 1.30
C GLY A 132 -13.00 13.98 1.43
N GLN A 133 -13.74 13.02 0.86
CA GLN A 133 -15.19 13.05 0.83
C GLN A 133 -15.82 12.17 1.92
N PRO A 134 -16.86 12.64 2.62
CA PRO A 134 -17.51 11.86 3.68
C PRO A 134 -18.19 10.57 3.19
N CYS A 135 -18.39 10.42 1.88
CA CYS A 135 -19.08 9.25 1.29
C CYS A 135 -18.30 7.94 1.38
N TRP A 136 -16.99 7.98 1.38
CA TRP A 136 -16.20 6.74 1.35
C TRP A 136 -16.20 6.00 2.70
N THR A 137 -16.49 6.70 3.79
CA THR A 137 -16.70 6.07 5.10
C THR A 137 -17.87 5.09 5.10
N ARG A 138 -18.89 5.33 4.27
CA ARG A 138 -20.03 4.42 4.09
C ARG A 138 -19.67 3.20 3.25
N LEU A 139 -18.86 3.36 2.22
CA LEU A 139 -18.39 2.26 1.37
C LEU A 139 -17.48 1.31 2.14
N TRP A 140 -16.57 1.84 2.93
CA TRP A 140 -15.63 1.03 3.72
C TRP A 140 -16.34 0.27 4.84
N THR A 141 -17.25 0.91 5.56
CA THR A 141 -18.01 0.27 6.65
C THR A 141 -19.08 -0.70 6.17
N SER A 142 -19.63 -0.52 4.97
CA SER A 142 -20.65 -1.42 4.42
C SER A 142 -20.06 -2.64 3.71
N THR A 143 -18.84 -2.56 3.22
CA THR A 143 -18.18 -3.65 2.45
C THR A 143 -17.44 -4.64 3.37
N PHE A 144 -17.04 -4.22 4.57
CA PHE A 144 -16.24 -5.02 5.52
C PHE A 144 -16.96 -5.32 6.85
N ARG A 145 -18.29 -5.29 6.86
CA ARG A 145 -19.08 -5.82 7.98
C ARG A 145 -19.38 -7.30 7.81
#